data_91cdbfe79fc6030458fa778cc9c76ced
#
_entry.id   91cdbfe79fc6030458fa778cc9c76ced
#
_cell.length_a   1.000
_cell.length_b   1.000
_cell.length_c   1.000
_cell.angle_alpha   90.00
_cell.angle_beta   90.00
_cell.angle_gamma   90.00
#
_symmetry.space_group_name_H-M   'P 1'
#
loop_
_entity.id
_entity.type
_entity.pdbx_description
1 polymer ?
#
loop_
_entity_poly.entity_id
_entity_poly.type
_entity_poly.pdbx_seq_one_letter_code
_entity_poly.pdbx_strand_id
1 'polypeptide(L)'
;MTEPVAYAGEAAESTAAHAAYTAGAAEGPAAAYPHARRLEPSPDWYKRAVFYEVLVRAFYDSNADGTGDLRGLIEKLDYLAWLGVDCLWLPPFYQSPLRDGGYDISDFRVVLPEFGTVTDFVALLDAAHERGIRVITDLVMNHTSDQHAWFQASRTNPTGPFGDFYVWADDDTGYPDARIIFVDTEPSNWTFDPVRRQYFWHRFFSHQPDLNFENPAVGEAMIEVMRFWLELGIDGFRLDAVPYLFEEEGTNGENLPRTHEFLRRCRAVIDTEFPDAVLLAEANQWPADVVEYFGDPAVGGDECHMCFHFPLMPRIFMAARRESRFPISEILAQTPKIPASGQWGIFLRNHDELTLEMVSDEDRDYMWAEYAKDPRMKANIGIRRRLATLLDNDRNQQELFTALLLSLPGSPVLYYGDEIGMGDNIWLGDRDGVRTPMQWSPDRNAGFSRSDPARLYLPVIMDPVYGYQTVNVEAQMNTTASLLHWTRRMIEARRQHPAFAVGTLSDLGGSNPSILSFVLEYAGERPVDSDGTDAASIGDQPGEGDSLAQPSTVLCVNNLSRFPQPVELDLRRFIGWRLTELTG
;
A
#
# COMPACT_ATOMS: atom_id res chain seq x y z
N MET A 1 47.93 6.05 4.53
CA MET A 1 47.86 4.61 4.84
C MET A 1 47.09 4.53 6.15
N THR A 2 45.78 4.37 6.07
CA THR A 2 44.90 4.12 7.21
C THR A 2 44.34 2.72 7.02
N GLU A 3 44.60 1.85 7.99
CA GLU A 3 44.13 0.47 8.01
C GLU A 3 42.60 0.40 8.11
N PRO A 4 41.96 -0.61 7.49
CA PRO A 4 40.50 -0.81 7.63
C PRO A 4 40.20 -1.40 9.02
N VAL A 5 39.26 -0.78 9.74
CA VAL A 5 38.70 -1.31 10.99
C VAL A 5 37.83 -2.53 10.63
N ALA A 6 38.17 -3.68 11.18
CA ALA A 6 37.48 -4.93 10.95
C ALA A 6 36.17 -4.97 11.72
N TYR A 7 35.06 -5.09 11.02
CA TYR A 7 33.72 -5.46 11.52
C TYR A 7 33.71 -6.98 11.82
N ALA A 8 34.13 -7.38 12.99
CA ALA A 8 34.21 -8.79 13.39
C ALA A 8 33.06 -9.26 14.30
N GLY A 9 32.12 -8.38 14.67
CA GLY A 9 31.00 -8.71 15.55
C GLY A 9 29.74 -9.17 14.81
N GLU A 10 29.43 -8.58 13.67
CA GLU A 10 28.18 -8.80 12.94
C GLU A 10 28.16 -10.10 12.10
N ALA A 11 29.33 -10.57 11.68
CA ALA A 11 29.44 -11.86 10.97
C ALA A 11 29.11 -13.07 11.87
N ALA A 12 29.23 -12.95 13.19
CA ALA A 12 28.94 -14.04 14.11
C ALA A 12 27.43 -14.19 14.40
N GLU A 13 26.67 -13.10 14.45
CA GLU A 13 25.21 -13.15 14.61
C GLU A 13 24.51 -13.61 13.32
N SER A 14 24.97 -13.17 12.15
CA SER A 14 24.51 -13.65 10.84
C SER A 14 24.76 -15.15 10.67
N THR A 15 25.89 -15.66 11.14
CA THR A 15 26.23 -17.09 11.06
C THR A 15 25.41 -17.95 12.04
N ALA A 16 25.03 -17.42 13.19
CA ALA A 16 24.18 -18.11 14.15
C ALA A 16 22.69 -18.16 13.68
N ALA A 17 22.18 -17.07 13.09
CA ALA A 17 20.86 -17.04 12.45
C ALA A 17 20.80 -17.99 11.24
N HIS A 18 21.87 -18.07 10.45
CA HIS A 18 21.98 -18.98 9.33
C HIS A 18 22.03 -20.46 9.77
N ALA A 19 22.70 -20.77 10.89
CA ALA A 19 22.74 -22.12 11.45
C ALA A 19 21.41 -22.56 12.09
N ALA A 20 20.63 -21.65 12.66
CA ALA A 20 19.29 -21.91 13.17
C ALA A 20 18.29 -22.19 12.05
N TYR A 21 18.42 -21.50 10.91
CA TYR A 21 17.58 -21.70 9.72
C TYR A 21 17.78 -23.10 9.08
N THR A 22 18.99 -23.67 9.17
CA THR A 22 19.32 -25.00 8.63
C THR A 22 19.05 -26.16 9.58
N ALA A 23 18.75 -25.90 10.88
CA ALA A 23 18.69 -26.92 11.93
C ALA A 23 17.28 -27.40 12.30
N GLY A 24 16.19 -26.89 11.71
CA GLY A 24 14.83 -27.36 11.95
C GLY A 24 14.42 -27.32 13.44
N ALA A 25 14.82 -26.29 14.17
CA ALA A 25 14.57 -26.18 15.59
C ALA A 25 13.10 -25.87 15.91
N ALA A 26 12.54 -26.60 16.88
CA ALA A 26 11.16 -26.53 17.33
C ALA A 26 10.75 -25.25 18.08
N GLU A 27 11.65 -24.26 18.21
CA GLU A 27 11.35 -22.93 18.73
C GLU A 27 11.72 -21.92 17.64
N GLY A 28 10.70 -21.26 17.04
CA GLY A 28 10.87 -20.31 15.93
C GLY A 28 11.72 -19.11 16.36
N PRO A 29 12.43 -18.44 15.41
CA PRO A 29 13.31 -17.30 15.69
C PRO A 29 12.59 -16.10 16.31
N ALA A 30 11.28 -15.98 16.19
CA ALA A 30 10.48 -14.95 16.86
C ALA A 30 10.54 -15.06 18.38
N ALA A 31 10.71 -16.25 18.95
CA ALA A 31 10.85 -16.44 20.39
C ALA A 31 12.10 -15.75 21.00
N ALA A 32 13.05 -15.32 20.16
CA ALA A 32 14.22 -14.55 20.61
C ALA A 32 13.93 -13.08 20.87
N TYR A 33 12.77 -12.56 20.43
CA TYR A 33 12.38 -11.16 20.54
C TYR A 33 11.16 -10.98 21.45
N PRO A 34 10.96 -9.80 22.05
CA PRO A 34 9.70 -9.46 22.70
C PRO A 34 8.58 -9.46 21.65
N HIS A 35 7.37 -9.80 22.05
CA HIS A 35 6.17 -9.71 21.22
C HIS A 35 5.43 -8.43 21.57
N ALA A 36 4.96 -7.71 20.56
CA ALA A 36 4.16 -6.52 20.78
C ALA A 36 2.78 -6.86 21.37
N ARG A 37 2.24 -5.92 22.15
CA ARG A 37 0.86 -5.96 22.59
C ARG A 37 -0.07 -5.99 21.37
N ARG A 38 -1.05 -6.89 21.34
CA ARG A 38 -2.09 -6.92 20.31
C ARG A 38 -3.26 -6.02 20.71
N LEU A 39 -3.91 -5.45 19.71
CA LEU A 39 -5.19 -4.77 19.89
C LEU A 39 -6.28 -5.80 20.20
N GLU A 40 -7.39 -5.33 20.79
CA GLU A 40 -8.57 -6.15 20.96
C GLU A 40 -9.07 -6.61 19.57
N PRO A 41 -9.52 -7.88 19.48
CA PRO A 41 -10.06 -8.40 18.22
C PRO A 41 -11.18 -7.51 17.68
N SER A 42 -11.10 -7.16 16.42
CA SER A 42 -12.11 -6.37 15.72
C SER A 42 -12.29 -6.93 14.32
N PRO A 43 -13.18 -7.90 14.15
CA PRO A 43 -13.46 -8.46 12.83
C PRO A 43 -13.74 -7.37 11.82
N ASP A 44 -13.27 -7.57 10.59
CA ASP A 44 -13.50 -6.64 9.47
C ASP A 44 -12.99 -5.19 9.69
N TRP A 45 -12.05 -4.97 10.65
CA TRP A 45 -11.47 -3.66 10.94
C TRP A 45 -10.95 -2.96 9.68
N TYR A 46 -10.33 -3.72 8.77
CA TYR A 46 -9.75 -3.25 7.52
C TYR A 46 -10.77 -2.63 6.56
N LYS A 47 -12.05 -2.99 6.67
CA LYS A 47 -13.11 -2.42 5.81
C LYS A 47 -13.42 -0.97 6.14
N ARG A 48 -13.11 -0.54 7.37
CA ARG A 48 -13.40 0.80 7.87
C ARG A 48 -12.16 1.66 8.00
N ALA A 49 -10.99 1.03 8.07
CA ALA A 49 -9.72 1.68 8.33
C ALA A 49 -9.35 2.70 7.26
N VAL A 50 -8.78 3.80 7.70
CA VAL A 50 -8.02 4.74 6.89
C VAL A 50 -6.56 4.33 6.99
N PHE A 51 -6.01 3.84 5.89
CA PHE A 51 -4.61 3.44 5.81
C PHE A 51 -3.74 4.66 5.48
N TYR A 52 -2.51 4.63 5.98
CA TYR A 52 -1.50 5.64 5.69
C TYR A 52 -0.19 4.95 5.31
N GLU A 53 0.21 5.11 4.08
CA GLU A 53 1.47 4.58 3.58
C GLU A 53 2.61 5.51 3.96
N VAL A 54 3.62 4.95 4.64
CA VAL A 54 4.79 5.69 5.11
C VAL A 54 6.10 4.96 4.85
N LEU A 55 6.98 5.59 4.10
CA LEU A 55 8.36 5.13 3.94
C LEU A 55 9.16 5.48 5.20
N VAL A 56 9.65 4.47 5.92
CA VAL A 56 10.44 4.67 7.16
C VAL A 56 11.59 5.66 6.91
N ARG A 57 12.37 5.43 5.84
CA ARG A 57 13.52 6.28 5.48
C ARG A 57 13.20 7.74 5.19
N ALA A 58 11.92 8.03 4.83
CA ALA A 58 11.47 9.34 4.39
C ALA A 58 10.74 10.14 5.47
N PHE A 59 10.38 9.53 6.60
CA PHE A 59 9.41 10.13 7.50
C PHE A 59 10.03 11.02 8.57
N TYR A 60 10.97 10.49 9.37
CA TYR A 60 11.69 11.29 10.36
C TYR A 60 12.98 10.61 10.82
N ASP A 61 14.08 11.36 10.86
CA ASP A 61 15.41 10.94 11.28
C ASP A 61 15.63 11.32 12.74
N SER A 62 15.60 10.33 13.65
CA SER A 62 15.76 10.54 15.09
C SER A 62 17.22 10.68 15.52
N ASN A 63 18.15 10.03 14.79
CA ASN A 63 19.56 9.87 15.17
C ASN A 63 20.51 10.85 14.46
N ALA A 64 19.99 11.65 13.51
CA ALA A 64 20.72 12.64 12.74
C ALA A 64 21.80 12.05 11.79
N ASP A 65 21.55 10.87 11.23
CA ASP A 65 22.42 10.28 10.22
C ASP A 65 22.06 10.68 8.78
N GLY A 66 20.85 11.20 8.55
CA GLY A 66 20.34 11.66 7.27
C GLY A 66 19.27 10.76 6.66
N THR A 67 18.95 9.67 7.32
CA THR A 67 17.95 8.69 6.93
C THR A 67 16.87 8.58 8.02
N GLY A 68 15.60 8.48 7.65
CA GLY A 68 14.53 8.23 8.60
C GLY A 68 14.62 6.83 9.19
N ASP A 69 14.14 6.67 10.41
CA ASP A 69 14.27 5.43 11.16
C ASP A 69 12.99 5.07 11.95
N LEU A 70 12.92 3.86 12.48
CA LEU A 70 11.76 3.35 13.23
C LEU A 70 11.48 4.18 14.50
N ARG A 71 12.52 4.66 15.17
CA ARG A 71 12.36 5.52 16.36
C ARG A 71 11.80 6.88 15.97
N GLY A 72 12.24 7.41 14.83
CA GLY A 72 11.68 8.63 14.25
C GLY A 72 10.21 8.48 13.91
N LEU A 73 9.80 7.34 13.37
CA LEU A 73 8.38 7.06 13.13
C LEU A 73 7.60 7.01 14.45
N ILE A 74 8.14 6.40 15.52
CA ILE A 74 7.52 6.41 16.87
C ILE A 74 7.29 7.85 17.34
N GLU A 75 8.26 8.76 17.17
CA GLU A 75 8.11 10.18 17.56
C GLU A 75 6.98 10.91 16.82
N LYS A 76 6.51 10.38 15.70
CA LYS A 76 5.45 10.97 14.86
C LYS A 76 4.09 10.28 14.96
N LEU A 77 3.95 9.23 15.77
CA LEU A 77 2.69 8.51 15.91
C LEU A 77 1.55 9.39 16.47
N ASP A 78 1.85 10.34 17.36
CA ASP A 78 0.83 11.27 17.87
C ASP A 78 0.23 12.16 16.77
N TYR A 79 1.04 12.55 15.77
CA TYR A 79 0.55 13.26 14.59
C TYR A 79 -0.39 12.37 13.76
N LEU A 80 -0.04 11.12 13.54
CA LEU A 80 -0.84 10.18 12.76
C LEU A 80 -2.16 9.82 13.47
N ALA A 81 -2.11 9.62 14.80
CA ALA A 81 -3.30 9.44 15.63
C ALA A 81 -4.21 10.69 15.58
N TRP A 82 -3.62 11.89 15.67
CA TRP A 82 -4.35 13.16 15.56
C TRP A 82 -5.00 13.32 14.17
N LEU A 83 -4.32 12.92 13.10
CA LEU A 83 -4.86 12.97 11.74
C LEU A 83 -6.07 12.03 11.58
N GLY A 84 -6.12 10.94 12.35
CA GLY A 84 -7.18 9.93 12.31
C GLY A 84 -6.81 8.70 11.49
N VAL A 85 -5.52 8.39 11.38
CA VAL A 85 -5.03 7.15 10.75
C VAL A 85 -5.39 5.95 11.61
N ASP A 86 -5.91 4.88 11.00
CA ASP A 86 -6.27 3.64 11.67
C ASP A 86 -5.23 2.53 11.44
N CYS A 87 -4.52 2.58 10.32
CA CYS A 87 -3.51 1.58 9.96
C CYS A 87 -2.33 2.19 9.22
N LEU A 88 -1.11 1.88 9.64
CA LEU A 88 0.11 2.18 8.89
C LEU A 88 0.38 1.05 7.90
N TRP A 89 0.72 1.42 6.67
CA TRP A 89 1.35 0.53 5.71
C TRP A 89 2.82 0.94 5.56
N LEU A 90 3.72 0.02 5.91
CA LEU A 90 5.17 0.20 5.80
C LEU A 90 5.69 -0.58 4.59
N PRO A 91 6.09 0.10 3.49
CA PRO A 91 6.93 -0.50 2.45
C PRO A 91 8.19 -1.14 3.04
N PRO A 92 8.91 -2.01 2.30
CA PRO A 92 9.96 -2.85 2.86
C PRO A 92 11.00 -2.06 3.66
N PHE A 93 11.22 -2.50 4.89
CA PHE A 93 12.24 -1.98 5.81
C PHE A 93 13.26 -3.05 6.21
N TYR A 94 13.20 -4.18 5.54
CA TYR A 94 14.08 -5.34 5.71
C TYR A 94 15.48 -5.05 5.19
N GLN A 95 16.43 -5.92 5.53
CA GLN A 95 17.79 -5.80 5.02
C GLN A 95 17.80 -5.86 3.49
N SER A 96 18.38 -4.85 2.88
CA SER A 96 18.36 -4.64 1.43
C SER A 96 19.56 -3.79 1.01
N PRO A 97 20.13 -3.99 -0.18
CA PRO A 97 21.06 -3.04 -0.79
C PRO A 97 20.40 -1.76 -1.31
N LEU A 98 19.07 -1.62 -1.18
CA LEU A 98 18.26 -0.45 -1.56
C LEU A 98 18.36 -0.04 -3.04
N ARG A 99 18.64 -0.98 -3.94
CA ARG A 99 18.67 -0.71 -5.39
C ARG A 99 17.28 -0.52 -5.99
N ASP A 100 16.25 -1.00 -5.29
CA ASP A 100 14.85 -0.75 -5.60
C ASP A 100 14.06 -0.33 -4.34
N GLY A 101 14.58 0.67 -3.64
CA GLY A 101 13.85 1.26 -2.53
C GLY A 101 13.53 0.33 -1.34
N GLY A 102 14.12 -0.87 -1.30
CA GLY A 102 13.90 -1.89 -0.28
C GLY A 102 13.22 -3.15 -0.81
N TYR A 103 12.65 -3.14 -2.01
CA TYR A 103 12.02 -4.31 -2.62
C TYR A 103 13.03 -5.39 -3.05
N ASP A 104 14.30 -5.06 -3.19
CA ASP A 104 15.42 -6.00 -3.37
C ASP A 104 15.91 -6.52 -2.00
N ILE A 105 15.13 -7.39 -1.35
CA ILE A 105 15.36 -7.89 0.00
C ILE A 105 16.52 -8.90 0.01
N SER A 106 17.52 -8.69 0.88
CA SER A 106 18.65 -9.60 1.07
C SER A 106 18.54 -10.48 2.33
N ASP A 107 17.67 -10.12 3.27
CA ASP A 107 17.24 -10.94 4.41
C ASP A 107 15.85 -10.49 4.89
N PHE A 108 14.89 -11.40 4.88
CA PHE A 108 13.50 -11.13 5.26
C PHE A 108 13.25 -10.97 6.76
N ARG A 109 14.18 -11.39 7.62
CA ARG A 109 13.99 -11.44 9.08
C ARG A 109 14.84 -10.41 9.82
N VAL A 110 15.57 -9.59 9.11
CA VAL A 110 16.45 -8.54 9.66
C VAL A 110 15.95 -7.17 9.20
N VAL A 111 15.84 -6.24 10.12
CA VAL A 111 15.59 -4.83 9.81
C VAL A 111 16.86 -4.22 9.23
N LEU A 112 16.74 -3.38 8.20
CA LEU A 112 17.89 -2.65 7.66
C LEU A 112 18.54 -1.82 8.80
N PRO A 113 19.87 -1.96 9.04
CA PRO A 113 20.53 -1.34 10.19
C PRO A 113 20.35 0.18 10.28
N GLU A 114 20.25 0.88 9.15
CA GLU A 114 20.00 2.31 9.09
C GLU A 114 18.59 2.68 9.60
N PHE A 115 17.64 1.74 9.58
CA PHE A 115 16.27 1.96 10.10
C PHE A 115 16.12 1.55 11.55
N GLY A 116 17.05 0.75 12.09
CA GLY A 116 17.02 0.26 13.46
C GLY A 116 17.16 -1.26 13.57
N THR A 117 16.49 -1.84 14.55
CA THR A 117 16.56 -3.27 14.88
C THR A 117 15.14 -3.87 14.93
N VAL A 118 15.04 -5.20 14.97
CA VAL A 118 13.76 -5.91 15.22
C VAL A 118 13.15 -5.46 16.57
N THR A 119 13.98 -5.19 17.58
CA THR A 119 13.49 -4.65 18.87
C THR A 119 12.89 -3.24 18.72
N ASP A 120 13.49 -2.37 17.89
CA ASP A 120 12.91 -1.05 17.60
C ASP A 120 11.59 -1.18 16.82
N PHE A 121 11.48 -2.18 15.95
CA PHE A 121 10.24 -2.47 15.24
C PHE A 121 9.13 -2.95 16.20
N VAL A 122 9.43 -3.85 17.13
CA VAL A 122 8.47 -4.25 18.18
C VAL A 122 8.04 -3.06 19.05
N ALA A 123 8.98 -2.16 19.38
CA ALA A 123 8.64 -0.92 20.09
C ALA A 123 7.72 0.01 19.28
N LEU A 124 7.89 0.05 17.93
CA LEU A 124 6.97 0.76 17.05
C LEU A 124 5.56 0.15 17.08
N LEU A 125 5.45 -1.19 17.03
CA LEU A 125 4.17 -1.88 17.11
C LEU A 125 3.46 -1.56 18.43
N ASP A 126 4.15 -1.70 19.56
CA ASP A 126 3.60 -1.36 20.89
C ASP A 126 3.09 0.08 20.94
N ALA A 127 3.90 1.03 20.47
CA ALA A 127 3.53 2.45 20.49
C ALA A 127 2.37 2.79 19.55
N ALA A 128 2.26 2.11 18.40
CA ALA A 128 1.14 2.24 17.46
C ALA A 128 -0.15 1.64 18.07
N HIS A 129 -0.07 0.44 18.61
CA HIS A 129 -1.20 -0.25 19.24
C HIS A 129 -1.72 0.48 20.48
N GLU A 130 -0.85 1.12 21.28
CA GLU A 130 -1.28 2.00 22.39
C GLU A 130 -2.18 3.16 21.93
N ARG A 131 -2.05 3.58 20.67
CA ARG A 131 -2.85 4.63 20.03
C ARG A 131 -4.02 4.10 19.21
N GLY A 132 -4.24 2.78 19.22
CA GLY A 132 -5.26 2.12 18.40
C GLY A 132 -4.91 2.07 16.91
N ILE A 133 -3.66 2.30 16.53
CA ILE A 133 -3.18 2.25 15.13
C ILE A 133 -2.60 0.85 14.86
N ARG A 134 -3.11 0.20 13.84
CA ARG A 134 -2.60 -1.08 13.33
C ARG A 134 -1.41 -0.87 12.41
N VAL A 135 -0.64 -1.93 12.19
CA VAL A 135 0.54 -1.88 11.30
C VAL A 135 0.55 -3.09 10.38
N ILE A 136 0.54 -2.84 9.07
CA ILE A 136 0.83 -3.85 8.06
C ILE A 136 2.16 -3.54 7.37
N THR A 137 2.82 -4.57 6.88
CA THR A 137 4.10 -4.46 6.17
C THR A 137 4.03 -5.13 4.81
N ASP A 138 4.97 -4.83 3.92
CA ASP A 138 5.07 -5.56 2.67
C ASP A 138 5.64 -6.97 2.88
N LEU A 139 5.08 -7.93 2.17
CA LEU A 139 5.67 -9.25 1.97
C LEU A 139 5.99 -9.41 0.49
N VAL A 140 7.26 -9.28 0.14
CA VAL A 140 7.77 -9.44 -1.22
C VAL A 140 8.04 -10.92 -1.46
N MET A 141 7.07 -11.63 -2.03
CA MET A 141 7.17 -13.08 -2.22
C MET A 141 7.76 -13.49 -3.56
N ASN A 142 7.62 -12.62 -4.58
CA ASN A 142 7.97 -12.99 -5.95
C ASN A 142 9.48 -13.16 -6.14
N HIS A 143 10.30 -12.32 -5.54
CA HIS A 143 11.74 -12.24 -5.79
C HIS A 143 12.53 -11.87 -4.54
N THR A 144 13.85 -11.95 -4.65
CA THR A 144 14.78 -11.44 -3.65
C THR A 144 15.85 -10.56 -4.31
N SER A 145 16.67 -9.88 -3.51
CA SER A 145 17.94 -9.35 -4.02
C SER A 145 18.84 -10.47 -4.56
N ASP A 146 19.64 -10.17 -5.57
CA ASP A 146 20.77 -11.02 -6.00
C ASP A 146 21.80 -11.21 -4.88
N GLN A 147 21.76 -10.40 -3.80
CA GLN A 147 22.60 -10.52 -2.61
C GLN A 147 21.99 -11.42 -1.53
N HIS A 148 20.78 -11.91 -1.70
CA HIS A 148 20.15 -12.82 -0.74
C HIS A 148 20.95 -14.12 -0.61
N ALA A 149 21.08 -14.63 0.62
CA ALA A 149 21.85 -15.84 0.89
C ALA A 149 21.35 -17.06 0.08
N TRP A 150 20.04 -17.17 -0.17
CA TRP A 150 19.46 -18.22 -1.00
C TRP A 150 19.96 -18.14 -2.45
N PHE A 151 19.99 -16.93 -3.04
CA PHE A 151 20.47 -16.76 -4.41
C PHE A 151 21.97 -17.05 -4.52
N GLN A 152 22.76 -16.58 -3.56
CA GLN A 152 24.20 -16.85 -3.53
C GLN A 152 24.51 -18.35 -3.38
N ALA A 153 23.71 -19.07 -2.59
CA ALA A 153 23.82 -20.54 -2.46
C ALA A 153 23.36 -21.24 -3.74
N SER A 154 22.24 -20.81 -4.34
CA SER A 154 21.69 -21.37 -5.58
C SER A 154 22.67 -21.24 -6.74
N ARG A 155 23.28 -20.05 -6.94
CA ARG A 155 24.22 -19.81 -8.04
C ARG A 155 25.54 -20.56 -7.91
N THR A 156 26.01 -20.82 -6.68
CA THR A 156 27.31 -21.47 -6.40
C THR A 156 27.22 -22.97 -6.22
N ASN A 157 26.04 -23.49 -5.83
CA ASN A 157 25.81 -24.93 -5.59
C ASN A 157 24.45 -25.38 -6.18
N PRO A 158 24.38 -25.61 -7.50
CA PRO A 158 23.13 -25.98 -8.19
C PRO A 158 22.42 -27.24 -7.68
N THR A 159 23.14 -28.14 -7.02
CA THR A 159 22.61 -29.40 -6.45
C THR A 159 22.41 -29.34 -4.93
N GLY A 160 22.68 -28.18 -4.32
CA GLY A 160 22.49 -27.97 -2.89
C GLY A 160 21.03 -27.72 -2.50
N PRO A 161 20.75 -27.53 -1.20
CA PRO A 161 19.39 -27.32 -0.70
C PRO A 161 18.66 -26.13 -1.34
N PHE A 162 19.40 -25.09 -1.75
CA PHE A 162 18.86 -23.89 -2.40
C PHE A 162 19.08 -23.91 -3.92
N GLY A 163 19.61 -25.01 -4.50
CA GLY A 163 19.96 -25.06 -5.92
C GLY A 163 18.80 -24.74 -6.87
N ASP A 164 17.57 -25.05 -6.46
CA ASP A 164 16.33 -24.87 -7.22
C ASP A 164 15.36 -23.87 -6.56
N PHE A 165 15.87 -22.92 -5.78
CA PHE A 165 15.08 -21.88 -5.15
C PHE A 165 14.72 -20.72 -6.09
N TYR A 166 15.40 -20.63 -7.24
CA TYR A 166 15.17 -19.62 -8.28
C TYR A 166 14.92 -20.28 -9.62
N VAL A 167 14.30 -19.54 -10.54
CA VAL A 167 14.01 -20.04 -11.88
C VAL A 167 15.26 -19.92 -12.75
N TRP A 168 15.83 -21.06 -13.15
CA TRP A 168 17.04 -21.16 -13.95
C TRP A 168 16.80 -21.89 -15.26
N ALA A 169 17.49 -21.48 -16.34
CA ALA A 169 17.46 -22.14 -17.65
C ALA A 169 18.83 -22.14 -18.31
N ASP A 170 19.04 -23.06 -19.27
CA ASP A 170 20.28 -23.13 -20.03
C ASP A 170 20.34 -22.06 -21.14
N ASP A 171 19.20 -21.52 -21.54
CA ASP A 171 19.06 -20.44 -22.52
C ASP A 171 17.99 -19.42 -22.07
N ASP A 172 17.83 -18.34 -22.83
CA ASP A 172 16.93 -17.22 -22.56
C ASP A 172 15.65 -17.24 -23.42
N THR A 173 15.22 -18.41 -23.89
CA THR A 173 14.09 -18.55 -24.82
C THR A 173 12.78 -18.90 -24.14
N GLY A 174 12.78 -19.32 -22.87
CA GLY A 174 11.60 -19.67 -22.10
C GLY A 174 10.67 -18.47 -21.83
N TYR A 175 9.39 -18.75 -21.68
CA TYR A 175 8.34 -17.79 -21.31
C TYR A 175 8.25 -16.55 -22.23
N PRO A 176 8.24 -16.70 -23.58
CA PRO A 176 8.30 -15.56 -24.50
C PRO A 176 7.06 -14.66 -24.47
N ASP A 177 5.94 -15.16 -23.95
CA ASP A 177 4.69 -14.40 -23.86
C ASP A 177 4.62 -13.52 -22.59
N ALA A 178 5.58 -13.66 -21.66
CA ALA A 178 5.66 -12.88 -20.47
C ALA A 178 6.19 -11.47 -20.76
N ARG A 179 5.38 -10.45 -20.46
CA ARG A 179 5.76 -9.04 -20.69
C ARG A 179 6.91 -8.60 -19.79
N ILE A 180 7.70 -7.65 -20.27
CA ILE A 180 8.68 -6.92 -19.46
C ILE A 180 7.94 -5.82 -18.68
N ILE A 181 8.10 -5.78 -17.37
CA ILE A 181 7.45 -4.79 -16.48
C ILE A 181 8.23 -3.47 -16.52
N PHE A 182 9.54 -3.51 -16.29
CA PHE A 182 10.38 -2.31 -16.28
C PHE A 182 10.98 -2.01 -17.64
N VAL A 183 10.10 -1.60 -18.59
CA VAL A 183 10.43 -1.38 -19.99
C VAL A 183 11.48 -0.28 -20.22
N ASP A 184 11.69 0.62 -19.26
CA ASP A 184 12.69 1.69 -19.36
C ASP A 184 14.12 1.21 -19.08
N THR A 185 14.28 0.07 -18.40
CA THR A 185 15.58 -0.39 -17.90
C THR A 185 15.94 -1.81 -18.32
N GLU A 186 14.97 -2.71 -18.43
CA GLU A 186 15.22 -4.13 -18.68
C GLU A 186 14.93 -4.50 -20.14
N PRO A 187 15.91 -5.08 -20.86
CA PRO A 187 15.73 -5.53 -22.24
C PRO A 187 15.15 -6.95 -22.34
N SER A 188 15.18 -7.72 -21.26
CA SER A 188 14.75 -9.13 -21.19
C SER A 188 14.36 -9.47 -19.75
N ASN A 189 13.50 -10.49 -19.57
CA ASN A 189 13.23 -11.10 -18.28
C ASN A 189 14.27 -12.17 -17.90
N TRP A 190 15.27 -12.42 -18.74
CA TRP A 190 16.36 -13.36 -18.49
C TRP A 190 17.72 -12.66 -18.39
N THR A 191 18.52 -13.02 -17.39
CA THR A 191 19.88 -12.53 -17.20
C THR A 191 20.84 -13.68 -17.02
N PHE A 192 21.98 -13.67 -17.77
CA PHE A 192 23.02 -14.70 -17.69
C PHE A 192 23.86 -14.54 -16.43
N ASP A 193 23.95 -15.60 -15.61
CA ASP A 193 24.87 -15.68 -14.46
C ASP A 193 26.18 -16.38 -14.85
N PRO A 194 27.32 -15.68 -14.80
CA PRO A 194 28.61 -16.27 -15.18
C PRO A 194 29.15 -17.29 -14.16
N VAL A 195 28.67 -17.29 -12.92
CA VAL A 195 29.08 -18.24 -11.87
C VAL A 195 28.41 -19.58 -12.09
N ARG A 196 27.07 -19.60 -12.22
CA ARG A 196 26.32 -20.82 -12.48
C ARG A 196 26.36 -21.24 -13.94
N ARG A 197 26.64 -20.30 -14.88
CA ARG A 197 26.63 -20.47 -16.33
C ARG A 197 25.27 -20.87 -16.90
N GLN A 198 24.22 -20.34 -16.28
CA GLN A 198 22.84 -20.45 -16.68
C GLN A 198 22.20 -19.07 -16.67
N TYR A 199 21.02 -18.95 -17.26
CA TYR A 199 20.19 -17.76 -17.16
C TYR A 199 19.25 -17.92 -15.96
N PHE A 200 19.01 -16.82 -15.22
CA PHE A 200 17.97 -16.75 -14.22
C PHE A 200 16.87 -15.81 -14.68
N TRP A 201 15.66 -16.14 -14.28
CA TRP A 201 14.46 -15.35 -14.55
C TRP A 201 14.30 -14.21 -13.56
N HIS A 202 13.77 -13.06 -14.02
CA HIS A 202 13.36 -11.93 -13.21
C HIS A 202 12.24 -11.17 -13.90
N ARG A 203 11.15 -10.91 -13.19
CA ARG A 203 10.03 -10.13 -13.73
C ARG A 203 10.27 -8.62 -13.64
N PHE A 204 11.08 -8.23 -12.67
CA PHE A 204 11.41 -6.85 -12.35
C PHE A 204 12.87 -6.57 -12.75
N PHE A 205 13.66 -5.93 -11.90
CA PHE A 205 15.05 -5.65 -12.24
C PHE A 205 15.91 -6.92 -12.32
N SER A 206 16.93 -6.89 -13.15
CA SER A 206 17.91 -7.98 -13.28
C SER A 206 18.69 -8.29 -12.00
N HIS A 207 18.61 -7.45 -10.98
CA HIS A 207 19.15 -7.70 -9.66
C HIS A 207 18.10 -8.24 -8.64
N GLN A 208 16.90 -8.57 -9.12
CA GLN A 208 15.80 -9.13 -8.35
C GLN A 208 15.39 -10.49 -8.95
N PRO A 209 16.22 -11.56 -8.78
CA PRO A 209 15.90 -12.88 -9.31
C PRO A 209 14.62 -13.44 -8.68
N ASP A 210 13.75 -14.00 -9.51
CA ASP A 210 12.47 -14.56 -9.09
C ASP A 210 12.64 -15.91 -8.41
N LEU A 211 11.88 -16.11 -7.34
CA LEU A 211 11.80 -17.35 -6.59
C LEU A 211 11.02 -18.41 -7.37
N ASN A 212 11.48 -19.64 -7.31
CA ASN A 212 10.86 -20.78 -7.98
C ASN A 212 9.77 -21.43 -7.12
N PHE A 213 8.54 -20.99 -7.24
CA PHE A 213 7.40 -21.56 -6.51
C PHE A 213 6.99 -22.97 -6.98
N GLU A 214 7.56 -23.50 -8.07
CA GLU A 214 7.47 -24.93 -8.41
C GLU A 214 8.15 -25.80 -7.35
N ASN A 215 9.14 -25.24 -6.65
CA ASN A 215 9.76 -25.90 -5.51
C ASN A 215 8.94 -25.62 -4.24
N PRO A 216 8.27 -26.64 -3.65
CA PRO A 216 7.44 -26.44 -2.46
C PRO A 216 8.18 -25.82 -1.26
N ALA A 217 9.51 -26.00 -1.18
CA ALA A 217 10.31 -25.43 -0.09
C ALA A 217 10.35 -23.89 -0.13
N VAL A 218 10.18 -23.29 -1.30
CA VAL A 218 10.07 -21.82 -1.44
C VAL A 218 8.78 -21.32 -0.79
N GLY A 219 7.65 -21.96 -1.10
CA GLY A 219 6.37 -21.60 -0.49
C GLY A 219 6.36 -21.76 1.04
N GLU A 220 6.97 -22.85 1.56
CA GLU A 220 7.14 -23.03 3.01
C GLU A 220 8.02 -21.95 3.63
N ALA A 221 9.13 -21.59 2.98
CA ALA A 221 10.03 -20.54 3.46
C ALA A 221 9.33 -19.19 3.56
N MET A 222 8.46 -18.85 2.57
CA MET A 222 7.67 -17.62 2.60
C MET A 222 6.59 -17.63 3.70
N ILE A 223 5.92 -18.75 3.93
CA ILE A 223 4.97 -18.92 5.05
C ILE A 223 5.69 -18.75 6.39
N GLU A 224 6.91 -19.26 6.54
CA GLU A 224 7.70 -19.07 7.76
C GLU A 224 8.16 -17.61 7.95
N VAL A 225 8.44 -16.87 6.88
CA VAL A 225 8.68 -15.42 6.95
C VAL A 225 7.41 -14.71 7.42
N MET A 226 6.25 -15.08 6.87
CA MET A 226 4.95 -14.52 7.26
C MET A 226 4.67 -14.75 8.75
N ARG A 227 4.84 -16.00 9.25
CA ARG A 227 4.68 -16.33 10.67
C ARG A 227 5.58 -15.51 11.56
N PHE A 228 6.87 -15.38 11.20
CA PHE A 228 7.84 -14.62 11.98
C PHE A 228 7.36 -13.20 12.31
N TRP A 229 6.89 -12.44 11.32
CA TRP A 229 6.43 -11.07 11.54
C TRP A 229 5.07 -11.00 12.24
N LEU A 230 4.16 -11.92 11.93
CA LEU A 230 2.86 -12.02 12.62
C LEU A 230 3.03 -12.37 14.11
N GLU A 231 3.95 -13.25 14.45
CA GLU A 231 4.27 -13.58 15.84
C GLU A 231 4.79 -12.35 16.59
N LEU A 232 5.60 -11.50 15.97
CA LEU A 232 6.07 -10.24 16.55
C LEU A 232 4.94 -9.24 16.83
N GLY A 233 3.79 -9.38 16.16
CA GLY A 233 2.58 -8.61 16.44
C GLY A 233 2.11 -7.66 15.36
N ILE A 234 2.55 -7.81 14.10
CA ILE A 234 1.94 -7.04 12.99
C ILE A 234 0.49 -7.45 12.76
N ASP A 235 -0.29 -6.56 12.15
CA ASP A 235 -1.71 -6.75 11.87
C ASP A 235 -1.98 -7.25 10.43
N GLY A 236 -0.96 -7.58 9.67
CA GLY A 236 -1.09 -8.15 8.34
C GLY A 236 -0.02 -7.73 7.35
N PHE A 237 -0.27 -8.07 6.09
CA PHE A 237 0.66 -7.80 4.99
C PHE A 237 -0.03 -7.16 3.79
N ARG A 238 0.70 -6.28 3.11
CA ARG A 238 0.50 -6.04 1.69
C ARG A 238 1.37 -7.03 0.93
N LEU A 239 0.75 -7.87 0.11
CA LEU A 239 1.42 -8.88 -0.70
C LEU A 239 1.85 -8.25 -2.02
N ASP A 240 3.16 -8.10 -2.18
CA ASP A 240 3.77 -7.51 -3.37
C ASP A 240 3.68 -8.44 -4.57
N ALA A 241 3.34 -7.89 -5.73
CA ALA A 241 3.48 -8.52 -7.04
C ALA A 241 2.89 -9.94 -7.15
N VAL A 242 1.78 -10.21 -6.47
CA VAL A 242 1.19 -11.57 -6.40
C VAL A 242 0.82 -12.22 -7.74
N PRO A 243 0.50 -11.52 -8.84
CA PRO A 243 0.18 -12.18 -10.10
C PRO A 243 1.32 -13.01 -10.71
N TYR A 244 2.57 -12.79 -10.30
CA TYR A 244 3.77 -13.26 -10.98
C TYR A 244 4.49 -14.43 -10.30
N LEU A 245 3.90 -15.08 -9.28
CA LEU A 245 4.57 -16.09 -8.46
C LEU A 245 4.97 -17.38 -9.21
N PHE A 246 4.30 -17.70 -10.30
CA PHE A 246 4.56 -18.90 -11.09
C PHE A 246 4.76 -18.55 -12.56
N GLU A 247 5.64 -19.31 -13.22
CA GLU A 247 5.86 -19.26 -14.67
C GLU A 247 5.29 -20.51 -15.34
N GLU A 248 4.66 -20.34 -16.52
CA GLU A 248 4.12 -21.46 -17.31
C GLU A 248 4.25 -21.15 -18.81
N GLU A 249 4.89 -22.08 -19.56
CA GLU A 249 5.05 -21.95 -21.00
C GLU A 249 3.71 -21.80 -21.74
N GLY A 250 3.66 -20.88 -22.70
CA GLY A 250 2.45 -20.61 -23.50
C GLY A 250 1.41 -19.75 -22.77
N THR A 251 1.78 -19.17 -21.63
CA THR A 251 0.99 -18.18 -20.90
C THR A 251 1.77 -16.90 -20.70
N ASN A 252 1.11 -15.82 -20.28
CA ASN A 252 1.79 -14.58 -19.90
C ASN A 252 2.43 -14.64 -18.49
N GLY A 253 2.31 -15.77 -17.75
CA GLY A 253 2.81 -15.94 -16.41
C GLY A 253 2.10 -15.05 -15.37
N GLU A 254 0.82 -14.70 -15.59
CA GLU A 254 0.03 -13.87 -14.68
C GLU A 254 -1.26 -14.60 -14.30
N ASN A 255 -1.70 -14.45 -13.04
CA ASN A 255 -2.98 -14.98 -12.53
C ASN A 255 -3.14 -16.50 -12.71
N LEU A 256 -2.05 -17.25 -12.60
CA LEU A 256 -2.11 -18.69 -12.79
C LEU A 256 -2.86 -19.37 -11.63
N PRO A 257 -3.57 -20.48 -11.88
CA PRO A 257 -4.32 -21.20 -10.84
C PRO A 257 -3.49 -21.58 -9.61
N ARG A 258 -2.21 -21.88 -9.81
CA ARG A 258 -1.26 -22.21 -8.74
C ARG A 258 -0.91 -21.02 -7.85
N THR A 259 -0.93 -19.81 -8.40
CA THR A 259 -0.81 -18.57 -7.61
C THR A 259 -1.96 -18.48 -6.61
N HIS A 260 -3.19 -18.69 -7.07
CA HIS A 260 -4.39 -18.70 -6.22
C HIS A 260 -4.36 -19.82 -5.18
N GLU A 261 -3.88 -21.04 -5.53
CA GLU A 261 -3.69 -22.14 -4.57
C GLU A 261 -2.71 -21.76 -3.46
N PHE A 262 -1.61 -21.07 -3.79
CA PHE A 262 -0.65 -20.62 -2.78
C PHE A 262 -1.24 -19.52 -1.88
N LEU A 263 -1.98 -18.57 -2.45
CA LEU A 263 -2.66 -17.53 -1.66
C LEU A 263 -3.70 -18.11 -0.69
N ARG A 264 -4.45 -19.14 -1.10
CA ARG A 264 -5.34 -19.87 -0.17
C ARG A 264 -4.57 -20.52 0.98
N ARG A 265 -3.37 -21.04 0.74
CA ARG A 265 -2.52 -21.56 1.82
C ARG A 265 -2.08 -20.47 2.78
N CYS A 266 -1.66 -19.29 2.28
CA CYS A 266 -1.35 -18.13 3.10
C CYS A 266 -2.56 -17.70 3.93
N ARG A 267 -3.75 -17.62 3.31
CA ARG A 267 -4.99 -17.28 3.99
C ARG A 267 -5.36 -18.29 5.07
N ALA A 268 -5.20 -19.58 4.84
CA ALA A 268 -5.47 -20.61 5.83
C ALA A 268 -4.59 -20.48 7.09
N VAL A 269 -3.34 -20.03 6.94
CA VAL A 269 -2.46 -19.72 8.08
C VAL A 269 -3.01 -18.52 8.86
N ILE A 270 -3.42 -17.44 8.16
CA ILE A 270 -4.03 -16.26 8.79
C ILE A 270 -5.27 -16.69 9.60
N ASP A 271 -6.22 -17.34 8.95
CA ASP A 271 -7.51 -17.70 9.59
C ASP A 271 -7.35 -18.62 10.81
N THR A 272 -6.31 -19.47 10.79
CA THR A 272 -6.08 -20.48 11.83
C THR A 272 -5.23 -19.96 12.99
N GLU A 273 -4.16 -19.21 12.68
CA GLU A 273 -3.12 -18.85 13.64
C GLU A 273 -3.20 -17.34 14.05
N PHE A 274 -3.72 -16.48 13.16
CA PHE A 274 -3.71 -15.01 13.32
C PHE A 274 -5.02 -14.36 12.82
N PRO A 275 -6.19 -14.71 13.34
CA PRO A 275 -7.50 -14.41 12.72
C PRO A 275 -7.85 -12.91 12.59
N ASP A 276 -7.11 -12.02 13.26
CA ASP A 276 -7.29 -10.56 13.12
C ASP A 276 -6.34 -9.92 12.10
N ALA A 277 -5.40 -10.70 11.53
CA ALA A 277 -4.47 -10.19 10.55
C ALA A 277 -5.10 -10.17 9.14
N VAL A 278 -4.63 -9.27 8.29
CA VAL A 278 -5.16 -9.10 6.93
C VAL A 278 -4.10 -9.35 5.86
N LEU A 279 -4.56 -9.77 4.69
CA LEU A 279 -3.78 -9.83 3.45
C LEU A 279 -4.38 -8.85 2.46
N LEU A 280 -3.56 -7.89 1.99
CA LEU A 280 -3.90 -6.89 0.97
C LEU A 280 -3.08 -7.22 -0.29
N ALA A 281 -3.73 -7.68 -1.36
CA ALA A 281 -3.05 -8.04 -2.60
C ALA A 281 -2.72 -6.82 -3.48
N GLU A 282 -1.50 -6.78 -3.99
CA GLU A 282 -1.16 -5.97 -5.15
C GLU A 282 -1.30 -6.79 -6.43
N ALA A 283 -2.43 -6.60 -7.10
CA ALA A 283 -2.72 -7.18 -8.41
C ALA A 283 -3.17 -6.06 -9.35
N ASN A 284 -2.23 -5.55 -10.15
CA ASN A 284 -2.52 -4.50 -11.13
C ASN A 284 -3.14 -5.12 -12.39
N GLN A 285 -4.41 -5.49 -12.30
CA GLN A 285 -5.18 -6.19 -13.31
C GLN A 285 -6.55 -5.52 -13.52
N TRP A 286 -7.30 -5.94 -14.54
CA TRP A 286 -8.68 -5.50 -14.73
C TRP A 286 -9.58 -5.96 -13.58
N PRO A 287 -10.67 -5.25 -13.24
CA PRO A 287 -11.51 -5.59 -12.09
C PRO A 287 -12.07 -7.02 -12.11
N ALA A 288 -12.31 -7.57 -13.32
CA ALA A 288 -12.79 -8.94 -13.48
C ALA A 288 -11.75 -9.98 -13.07
N ASP A 289 -10.46 -9.68 -13.27
CA ASP A 289 -9.35 -10.57 -12.91
C ASP A 289 -8.97 -10.37 -11.43
N VAL A 290 -8.94 -9.11 -10.95
CA VAL A 290 -8.62 -8.82 -9.54
C VAL A 290 -9.60 -9.47 -8.57
N VAL A 291 -10.87 -9.60 -8.95
CA VAL A 291 -11.89 -10.18 -8.05
C VAL A 291 -11.56 -11.63 -7.65
N GLU A 292 -10.80 -12.35 -8.47
CA GLU A 292 -10.38 -13.74 -8.17
C GLU A 292 -9.44 -13.81 -6.96
N TYR A 293 -8.66 -12.75 -6.69
CA TYR A 293 -7.76 -12.67 -5.52
C TYR A 293 -8.47 -12.53 -4.16
N PHE A 294 -9.78 -12.36 -4.15
CA PHE A 294 -10.60 -12.49 -2.93
C PHE A 294 -10.98 -13.95 -2.63
N GLY A 295 -10.77 -14.87 -3.59
CA GLY A 295 -11.12 -16.28 -3.49
C GLY A 295 -12.59 -16.59 -3.74
N ASP A 296 -13.01 -17.79 -3.39
CA ASP A 296 -14.36 -18.30 -3.68
C ASP A 296 -15.45 -17.58 -2.87
N PRO A 297 -16.37 -16.86 -3.52
CA PRO A 297 -17.47 -16.18 -2.84
C PRO A 297 -18.46 -17.15 -2.15
N ALA A 298 -18.49 -18.44 -2.53
CA ALA A 298 -19.37 -19.40 -1.90
C ALA A 298 -18.97 -19.76 -0.46
N VAL A 299 -17.69 -19.60 -0.13
CA VAL A 299 -17.15 -19.77 1.23
C VAL A 299 -16.91 -18.42 1.93
N GLY A 300 -17.28 -17.30 1.29
CA GLY A 300 -17.10 -15.97 1.85
C GLY A 300 -15.77 -15.30 1.49
N GLY A 301 -14.96 -15.93 0.64
CA GLY A 301 -13.61 -15.52 0.25
C GLY A 301 -12.54 -16.23 1.08
N ASP A 302 -11.61 -16.88 0.40
CA ASP A 302 -10.57 -17.74 1.00
C ASP A 302 -9.15 -17.42 0.52
N GLU A 303 -8.96 -16.25 -0.11
CA GLU A 303 -7.66 -15.70 -0.50
C GLU A 303 -7.38 -14.37 0.25
N CYS A 304 -7.19 -13.25 -0.45
CA CYS A 304 -6.89 -12.00 0.21
C CYS A 304 -8.15 -11.33 0.78
N HIS A 305 -7.98 -10.65 1.91
CA HIS A 305 -9.05 -9.84 2.51
C HIS A 305 -9.27 -8.54 1.72
N MET A 306 -8.20 -8.00 1.15
CA MET A 306 -8.23 -6.76 0.40
C MET A 306 -7.44 -6.89 -0.90
N CYS A 307 -7.88 -6.15 -1.92
CA CYS A 307 -7.13 -5.96 -3.16
C CYS A 307 -7.14 -4.49 -3.53
N PHE A 308 -6.05 -3.97 -4.06
CA PHE A 308 -6.03 -2.60 -4.60
C PHE A 308 -6.90 -2.49 -5.85
N HIS A 309 -7.68 -1.42 -5.94
CA HIS A 309 -8.47 -1.11 -7.13
C HIS A 309 -7.67 -0.21 -8.10
N PHE A 310 -6.60 -0.76 -8.71
CA PHE A 310 -5.74 -0.02 -9.63
C PHE A 310 -6.50 0.65 -10.79
N PRO A 311 -7.49 0.01 -11.43
CA PRO A 311 -8.19 0.64 -12.55
C PRO A 311 -8.97 1.91 -12.20
N LEU A 312 -9.38 2.10 -10.95
CA LEU A 312 -10.11 3.29 -10.50
C LEU A 312 -9.20 4.52 -10.41
N MET A 313 -7.97 4.35 -9.96
CA MET A 313 -7.03 5.42 -9.69
C MET A 313 -6.79 6.33 -10.91
N PRO A 314 -6.32 5.87 -12.10
CA PRO A 314 -6.12 6.73 -13.26
C PRO A 314 -7.42 7.36 -13.75
N ARG A 315 -8.56 6.71 -13.55
CA ARG A 315 -9.87 7.20 -13.99
C ARG A 315 -10.40 8.36 -13.17
N ILE A 316 -10.01 8.49 -11.92
CA ILE A 316 -10.27 9.68 -11.11
C ILE A 316 -9.57 10.90 -11.73
N PHE A 317 -8.30 10.75 -12.11
CA PHE A 317 -7.54 11.81 -12.79
C PHE A 317 -8.12 12.15 -14.18
N MET A 318 -8.50 11.13 -14.95
CA MET A 318 -9.15 11.33 -16.25
C MET A 318 -10.49 12.07 -16.11
N ALA A 319 -11.31 11.69 -15.13
CA ALA A 319 -12.62 12.29 -14.88
C ALA A 319 -12.51 13.78 -14.56
N ALA A 320 -11.59 14.15 -13.69
CA ALA A 320 -11.34 15.55 -13.34
C ALA A 320 -10.80 16.35 -14.53
N ARG A 321 -9.84 15.80 -15.31
CA ARG A 321 -9.27 16.51 -16.45
C ARG A 321 -10.23 16.64 -17.62
N ARG A 322 -11.11 15.66 -17.84
CA ARG A 322 -12.19 15.69 -18.84
C ARG A 322 -13.45 16.42 -18.36
N GLU A 323 -13.47 16.85 -17.09
CA GLU A 323 -14.65 17.43 -16.44
C GLU A 323 -15.91 16.56 -16.63
N SER A 324 -15.74 15.22 -16.47
CA SER A 324 -16.79 14.23 -16.77
C SER A 324 -16.73 13.06 -15.80
N ARG A 325 -17.90 12.66 -15.25
CA ARG A 325 -18.00 11.52 -14.35
C ARG A 325 -17.80 10.15 -15.02
N PHE A 326 -17.95 10.06 -16.34
CA PHE A 326 -18.02 8.79 -17.05
C PHE A 326 -16.83 7.85 -16.78
N PRO A 327 -15.56 8.30 -16.76
CA PRO A 327 -14.44 7.39 -16.45
C PRO A 327 -14.59 6.68 -15.10
N ILE A 328 -15.12 7.37 -14.09
CA ILE A 328 -15.36 6.77 -12.76
C ILE A 328 -16.61 5.88 -12.80
N SER A 329 -17.73 6.37 -13.32
CA SER A 329 -19.01 5.61 -13.35
C SER A 329 -18.86 4.32 -14.16
N GLU A 330 -18.15 4.35 -15.28
CA GLU A 330 -17.93 3.17 -16.14
C GLU A 330 -17.10 2.11 -15.46
N ILE A 331 -15.99 2.46 -14.80
CA ILE A 331 -15.16 1.46 -14.12
C ILE A 331 -15.87 0.88 -12.90
N LEU A 332 -16.60 1.69 -12.14
CA LEU A 332 -17.38 1.20 -11.01
C LEU A 332 -18.50 0.24 -11.48
N ALA A 333 -19.14 0.51 -12.63
CA ALA A 333 -20.12 -0.38 -13.22
C ALA A 333 -19.53 -1.72 -13.73
N GLN A 334 -18.25 -1.73 -14.11
CA GLN A 334 -17.52 -2.92 -14.52
C GLN A 334 -16.89 -3.68 -13.35
N THR A 335 -16.84 -3.07 -12.16
CA THR A 335 -16.25 -3.71 -10.96
C THR A 335 -17.22 -4.77 -10.43
N PRO A 336 -16.81 -6.06 -10.39
CA PRO A 336 -17.66 -7.13 -9.89
C PRO A 336 -17.91 -6.98 -8.38
N LYS A 337 -18.96 -7.68 -7.90
CA LYS A 337 -19.19 -7.82 -6.46
C LYS A 337 -18.12 -8.70 -5.85
N ILE A 338 -17.56 -8.26 -4.74
CA ILE A 338 -16.60 -9.01 -3.95
C ILE A 338 -17.30 -9.84 -2.85
N PRO A 339 -16.64 -10.89 -2.31
CA PRO A 339 -17.14 -11.63 -1.15
C PRO A 339 -17.43 -10.72 0.04
N ALA A 340 -18.31 -11.18 0.95
CA ALA A 340 -18.68 -10.39 2.13
C ALA A 340 -17.50 -10.06 3.05
N SER A 341 -16.48 -10.92 3.12
CA SER A 341 -15.23 -10.67 3.84
C SER A 341 -14.27 -9.73 3.09
N GLY A 342 -14.51 -9.44 1.82
CA GLY A 342 -13.62 -8.65 0.98
C GLY A 342 -13.75 -7.13 1.17
N GLN A 343 -12.68 -6.37 0.87
CA GLN A 343 -12.72 -4.91 0.74
C GLN A 343 -11.73 -4.42 -0.32
N TRP A 344 -12.14 -3.44 -1.13
CA TRP A 344 -11.23 -2.75 -2.02
C TRP A 344 -10.31 -1.79 -1.25
N GLY A 345 -9.01 -1.81 -1.55
CA GLY A 345 -8.09 -0.73 -1.19
C GLY A 345 -8.08 0.33 -2.30
N ILE A 346 -8.45 1.56 -1.99
CA ILE A 346 -8.44 2.66 -2.96
C ILE A 346 -7.39 3.69 -2.59
N PHE A 347 -6.73 4.22 -3.60
CA PHE A 347 -5.64 5.17 -3.43
C PHE A 347 -5.54 6.13 -4.62
N LEU A 348 -4.92 7.28 -4.42
CA LEU A 348 -4.64 8.25 -5.49
C LEU A 348 -3.18 8.19 -5.93
N ARG A 349 -2.29 8.11 -4.97
CA ARG A 349 -0.84 7.99 -5.15
C ARG A 349 -0.28 7.04 -4.10
N ASN A 350 0.90 6.50 -4.41
CA ASN A 350 1.74 5.69 -3.53
C ASN A 350 3.22 6.01 -3.82
N HIS A 351 4.13 5.18 -3.32
CA HIS A 351 5.58 5.30 -3.52
C HIS A 351 6.03 4.99 -4.95
N ASP A 352 5.16 4.44 -5.80
CA ASP A 352 5.44 4.12 -7.20
C ASP A 352 4.84 5.14 -8.17
N GLU A 353 5.00 4.91 -9.46
CA GLU A 353 4.34 5.70 -10.49
C GLU A 353 2.81 5.52 -10.45
N LEU A 354 2.09 6.54 -10.90
CA LEU A 354 0.68 6.42 -11.28
C LEU A 354 0.63 5.54 -12.52
N THR A 355 0.38 4.25 -12.34
CA THR A 355 0.37 3.30 -13.45
C THR A 355 -0.78 3.53 -14.42
N LEU A 356 -0.49 3.40 -15.72
CA LEU A 356 -1.44 3.51 -16.82
C LEU A 356 -1.59 2.20 -17.59
N GLU A 357 -1.26 1.07 -16.95
CA GLU A 357 -1.39 -0.25 -17.58
C GLU A 357 -2.87 -0.65 -17.78
N MET A 358 -3.73 -0.28 -16.81
CA MET A 358 -5.16 -0.63 -16.83
C MET A 358 -6.03 0.45 -17.48
N VAL A 359 -5.52 1.11 -18.50
CA VAL A 359 -6.27 2.01 -19.40
C VAL A 359 -5.97 1.64 -20.86
N SER A 360 -6.80 2.13 -21.79
CA SER A 360 -6.53 1.96 -23.22
C SER A 360 -5.30 2.76 -23.67
N ASP A 361 -4.71 2.40 -24.80
CA ASP A 361 -3.58 3.13 -25.37
C ASP A 361 -3.93 4.61 -25.64
N GLU A 362 -5.15 4.89 -26.10
CA GLU A 362 -5.64 6.26 -26.33
C GLU A 362 -5.74 7.04 -25.01
N ASP A 363 -6.26 6.42 -23.95
CA ASP A 363 -6.36 7.05 -22.64
C ASP A 363 -4.98 7.25 -22.00
N ARG A 364 -4.06 6.31 -22.20
CA ARG A 364 -2.68 6.44 -21.74
C ARG A 364 -1.98 7.63 -22.39
N ASP A 365 -2.08 7.75 -23.73
CA ASP A 365 -1.50 8.87 -24.45
C ASP A 365 -2.11 10.21 -24.02
N TYR A 366 -3.43 10.24 -23.78
CA TYR A 366 -4.11 11.40 -23.23
C TYR A 366 -3.58 11.76 -21.83
N MET A 367 -3.44 10.78 -20.94
CA MET A 367 -2.92 11.01 -19.58
C MET A 367 -1.48 11.52 -19.60
N TRP A 368 -0.62 10.97 -20.46
CA TRP A 368 0.73 11.48 -20.61
C TRP A 368 0.76 12.91 -21.16
N ALA A 369 -0.08 13.24 -22.12
CA ALA A 369 -0.15 14.60 -22.68
C ALA A 369 -0.61 15.63 -21.64
N GLU A 370 -1.53 15.24 -20.74
CA GLU A 370 -2.10 16.13 -19.75
C GLU A 370 -1.21 16.25 -18.49
N TYR A 371 -0.64 15.16 -18.00
CA TYR A 371 -0.02 15.07 -16.69
C TYR A 371 1.51 14.88 -16.71
N ALA A 372 2.10 14.47 -17.85
CA ALA A 372 3.52 14.15 -17.96
C ALA A 372 4.16 14.86 -19.17
N LYS A 373 4.06 16.18 -19.21
CA LYS A 373 4.55 17.03 -20.30
C LYS A 373 6.08 17.01 -20.46
N ASP A 374 6.81 16.77 -19.39
CA ASP A 374 8.25 16.54 -19.40
C ASP A 374 8.53 15.01 -19.35
N PRO A 375 9.43 14.48 -20.20
CA PRO A 375 9.77 13.05 -20.17
C PRO A 375 10.20 12.53 -18.80
N ARG A 376 10.84 13.38 -17.97
CA ARG A 376 11.25 13.05 -16.61
C ARG A 376 10.08 12.80 -15.65
N MET A 377 8.87 13.18 -16.03
CA MET A 377 7.65 12.88 -15.27
C MET A 377 7.12 11.48 -15.52
N LYS A 378 7.67 10.77 -16.51
CA LYS A 378 7.29 9.38 -16.86
C LYS A 378 8.23 8.39 -16.16
N ALA A 379 7.72 7.23 -15.86
CA ALA A 379 8.47 6.04 -15.49
C ALA A 379 7.69 4.82 -15.97
N ASN A 380 8.33 3.90 -16.68
CA ASN A 380 7.70 2.74 -17.28
C ASN A 380 6.41 3.10 -18.04
N ILE A 381 5.30 2.44 -17.74
CA ILE A 381 3.97 2.76 -18.30
C ILE A 381 3.17 3.61 -17.29
N GLY A 382 3.79 4.67 -16.74
CA GLY A 382 3.15 5.49 -15.72
C GLY A 382 3.67 6.92 -15.62
N ILE A 383 3.26 7.59 -14.53
CA ILE A 383 3.58 8.99 -14.24
C ILE A 383 4.12 9.08 -12.81
N ARG A 384 5.39 9.45 -12.65
CA ARG A 384 6.06 9.60 -11.35
C ARG A 384 5.92 11.02 -10.78
N ARG A 385 4.71 11.39 -10.39
CA ARG A 385 4.37 12.68 -9.80
C ARG A 385 3.56 12.49 -8.52
N ARG A 386 3.67 13.41 -7.57
CA ARG A 386 2.81 13.46 -6.38
C ARG A 386 1.45 14.11 -6.69
N LEU A 387 0.46 13.89 -5.83
CA LEU A 387 -0.90 14.39 -5.97
C LEU A 387 -0.95 15.90 -6.20
N ALA A 388 -0.32 16.70 -5.33
CA ALA A 388 -0.36 18.17 -5.42
C ALA A 388 0.21 18.69 -6.74
N THR A 389 1.26 18.05 -7.26
CA THR A 389 1.90 18.46 -8.54
C THR A 389 1.10 18.02 -9.76
N LEU A 390 0.40 16.88 -9.70
CA LEU A 390 -0.55 16.45 -10.73
C LEU A 390 -1.75 17.41 -10.84
N LEU A 391 -2.11 18.05 -9.73
CA LEU A 391 -3.24 18.98 -9.62
C LEU A 391 -2.82 20.45 -9.70
N ASP A 392 -1.61 20.75 -10.20
CA ASP A 392 -1.09 22.10 -10.38
C ASP A 392 -1.17 22.97 -9.10
N ASN A 393 -1.08 22.34 -7.91
CA ASN A 393 -1.28 22.94 -6.59
C ASN A 393 -2.64 23.62 -6.39
N ASP A 394 -3.65 23.25 -7.16
CA ASP A 394 -5.01 23.76 -6.99
C ASP A 394 -5.65 23.14 -5.73
N ARG A 395 -5.90 23.99 -4.74
CA ARG A 395 -6.48 23.59 -3.46
C ARG A 395 -7.85 22.93 -3.60
N ASN A 396 -8.72 23.44 -4.47
CA ASN A 396 -10.05 22.88 -4.67
C ASN A 396 -9.98 21.50 -5.29
N GLN A 397 -9.03 21.27 -6.21
CA GLN A 397 -8.83 19.93 -6.78
C GLN A 397 -8.26 18.97 -5.76
N GLN A 398 -7.29 19.38 -4.92
CA GLN A 398 -6.76 18.54 -3.85
C GLN A 398 -7.87 18.11 -2.88
N GLU A 399 -8.75 19.03 -2.48
CA GLU A 399 -9.93 18.70 -1.66
C GLU A 399 -10.89 17.76 -2.36
N LEU A 400 -11.21 18.00 -3.64
CA LEU A 400 -12.07 17.13 -4.44
C LEU A 400 -11.50 15.70 -4.52
N PHE A 401 -10.21 15.54 -4.83
CA PHE A 401 -9.59 14.23 -4.95
C PHE A 401 -9.57 13.48 -3.61
N THR A 402 -9.24 14.18 -2.53
CA THR A 402 -9.28 13.60 -1.19
C THR A 402 -10.72 13.24 -0.76
N ALA A 403 -11.72 14.07 -1.13
CA ALA A 403 -13.14 13.75 -0.90
C ALA A 403 -13.56 12.48 -1.68
N LEU A 404 -13.15 12.34 -2.93
CA LEU A 404 -13.39 11.14 -3.74
C LEU A 404 -12.73 9.91 -3.10
N LEU A 405 -11.46 10.01 -2.71
CA LEU A 405 -10.74 8.95 -2.02
C LEU A 405 -11.46 8.47 -0.76
N LEU A 406 -11.96 9.40 0.04
CA LEU A 406 -12.61 9.11 1.32
C LEU A 406 -14.10 8.72 1.19
N SER A 407 -14.72 8.91 0.03
CA SER A 407 -16.16 8.64 -0.17
C SER A 407 -16.48 7.55 -1.18
N LEU A 408 -15.57 7.20 -2.10
CA LEU A 408 -15.77 6.07 -3.01
C LEU A 408 -15.69 4.73 -2.26
N PRO A 409 -16.35 3.66 -2.76
CA PRO A 409 -16.35 2.35 -2.10
C PRO A 409 -14.94 1.77 -1.95
N GLY A 410 -14.58 1.43 -0.73
CA GLY A 410 -13.27 0.86 -0.39
C GLY A 410 -12.65 1.52 0.84
N SER A 411 -11.55 0.94 1.32
CA SER A 411 -10.72 1.52 2.37
C SER A 411 -9.66 2.42 1.74
N PRO A 412 -9.61 3.71 2.13
CA PRO A 412 -8.69 4.67 1.53
C PRO A 412 -7.26 4.45 2.05
N VAL A 413 -6.30 4.59 1.15
CA VAL A 413 -4.87 4.64 1.47
C VAL A 413 -4.34 6.02 1.12
N LEU A 414 -3.89 6.75 2.13
CA LEU A 414 -3.23 8.04 1.99
C LEU A 414 -1.72 7.82 1.86
N TYR A 415 -1.08 8.54 0.96
CA TYR A 415 0.38 8.54 0.84
C TYR A 415 0.97 9.68 1.67
N TYR A 416 2.03 9.42 2.44
CA TYR A 416 2.62 10.42 3.35
C TYR A 416 2.90 11.75 2.62
N GLY A 417 2.50 12.85 3.24
CA GLY A 417 2.67 14.20 2.71
C GLY A 417 1.57 14.68 1.76
N ASP A 418 0.67 13.81 1.27
CA ASP A 418 -0.45 14.24 0.44
C ASP A 418 -1.44 15.08 1.25
N GLU A 419 -1.58 14.82 2.56
CA GLU A 419 -2.44 15.57 3.48
C GLU A 419 -1.99 17.03 3.69
N ILE A 420 -0.74 17.35 3.35
CA ILE A 420 -0.21 18.73 3.39
C ILE A 420 0.01 19.33 2.01
N GLY A 421 -0.25 18.57 0.93
CA GLY A 421 0.01 18.99 -0.44
C GLY A 421 1.50 19.01 -0.81
N MET A 422 2.26 18.03 -0.33
CA MET A 422 3.69 17.89 -0.62
C MET A 422 3.94 17.68 -2.11
N GLY A 423 4.96 18.35 -2.67
CA GLY A 423 5.37 18.20 -4.07
C GLY A 423 6.37 17.08 -4.30
N ASP A 424 6.87 17.00 -5.53
CA ASP A 424 7.88 16.03 -5.98
C ASP A 424 9.10 16.70 -6.61
N ASN A 425 10.12 15.86 -6.93
CA ASN A 425 11.34 16.28 -7.61
C ASN A 425 11.61 15.41 -8.85
N ILE A 426 11.19 15.89 -10.02
CA ILE A 426 11.35 15.16 -11.29
C ILE A 426 12.80 15.00 -11.75
N TRP A 427 13.76 15.66 -11.09
CA TRP A 427 15.18 15.58 -11.44
C TRP A 427 15.88 14.36 -10.82
N LEU A 428 15.26 13.72 -9.84
CA LEU A 428 15.75 12.48 -9.27
C LEU A 428 15.45 11.29 -10.20
N GLY A 429 16.30 10.27 -10.12
CA GLY A 429 16.12 9.06 -10.92
C GLY A 429 14.96 8.21 -10.45
N ASP A 430 14.60 7.19 -11.24
CA ASP A 430 13.55 6.23 -10.93
C ASP A 430 12.32 6.89 -10.28
N ARG A 431 11.79 6.32 -9.21
CA ARG A 431 10.66 6.84 -8.42
C ARG A 431 11.07 7.70 -7.23
N ASP A 432 12.37 7.96 -7.06
CA ASP A 432 12.90 8.75 -5.93
C ASP A 432 12.30 10.15 -5.82
N GLY A 433 11.86 10.72 -6.94
CA GLY A 433 11.23 12.04 -6.97
C GLY A 433 9.97 12.15 -6.13
N VAL A 434 9.23 11.05 -5.92
CA VAL A 434 8.03 10.99 -5.08
C VAL A 434 8.30 10.43 -3.68
N ARG A 435 9.56 10.04 -3.38
CA ARG A 435 10.01 9.41 -2.13
C ARG A 435 10.89 10.33 -1.26
N THR A 436 10.80 11.64 -1.45
CA THR A 436 11.63 12.65 -0.77
C THR A 436 11.24 12.82 0.71
N PRO A 437 12.14 13.38 1.56
CA PRO A 437 11.89 13.56 2.99
C PRO A 437 10.62 14.33 3.30
N MET A 438 9.87 13.90 4.32
CA MET A 438 8.65 14.56 4.82
C MET A 438 8.95 15.98 5.30
N GLN A 439 8.03 16.91 5.05
CA GLN A 439 8.16 18.33 5.35
C GLN A 439 7.46 18.68 6.68
N TRP A 440 8.19 18.59 7.80
CA TRP A 440 7.65 18.83 9.14
C TRP A 440 7.60 20.29 9.54
N SER A 441 8.66 21.06 9.22
CA SER A 441 8.77 22.46 9.62
C SER A 441 9.53 23.29 8.56
N PRO A 442 9.51 24.63 8.65
CA PRO A 442 10.32 25.49 7.79
C PRO A 442 11.83 25.46 8.13
N ASP A 443 12.24 24.70 9.13
CA ASP A 443 13.60 24.58 9.57
C ASP A 443 14.49 23.82 8.57
N ARG A 444 15.79 23.84 8.82
CA ARG A 444 16.79 23.12 8.04
C ARG A 444 16.35 21.65 7.82
N ASN A 445 16.57 21.14 6.61
CA ASN A 445 16.19 19.81 6.17
C ASN A 445 14.68 19.54 6.33
N ALA A 446 13.84 20.57 6.20
CA ALA A 446 12.39 20.44 6.37
C ALA A 446 11.94 19.99 7.78
N GLY A 447 12.80 20.12 8.80
CA GLY A 447 12.56 19.54 10.12
C GLY A 447 12.58 17.99 10.14
N PHE A 448 12.93 17.35 9.03
CA PHE A 448 13.05 15.92 8.90
C PHE A 448 14.27 15.35 9.64
N SER A 449 15.41 16.04 9.54
CA SER A 449 16.70 15.60 10.08
C SER A 449 17.52 16.76 10.62
N ARG A 450 18.29 16.50 11.68
CA ARG A 450 19.30 17.41 12.22
C ARG A 450 20.69 17.23 11.58
N SER A 451 20.82 16.29 10.63
CA SER A 451 22.03 15.96 9.92
C SER A 451 22.57 17.12 9.06
N ASP A 452 23.77 16.97 8.54
CA ASP A 452 24.25 17.80 7.42
C ASP A 452 23.39 17.52 6.18
N PRO A 453 22.91 18.53 5.43
CA PRO A 453 22.11 18.34 4.23
C PRO A 453 22.76 17.42 3.18
N ALA A 454 24.10 17.38 3.14
CA ALA A 454 24.83 16.50 2.22
C ALA A 454 24.77 15.00 2.59
N ARG A 455 24.29 14.68 3.80
CA ARG A 455 24.11 13.30 4.28
C ARG A 455 22.69 12.78 4.13
N LEU A 456 21.74 13.63 3.74
CA LEU A 456 20.37 13.19 3.52
C LEU A 456 20.34 12.12 2.42
N TYR A 457 19.59 11.04 2.65
CA TYR A 457 19.42 9.96 1.67
C TYR A 457 18.86 10.47 0.32
N LEU A 458 18.02 11.50 0.34
CA LEU A 458 17.52 12.26 -0.79
C LEU A 458 17.38 13.74 -0.40
N PRO A 459 17.50 14.69 -1.37
CA PRO A 459 17.32 16.09 -1.08
C PRO A 459 15.86 16.40 -0.73
N VAL A 460 15.65 17.36 0.20
CA VAL A 460 14.34 17.94 0.46
C VAL A 460 13.86 18.78 -0.73
N ILE A 461 12.54 18.96 -0.86
CA ILE A 461 11.96 19.79 -1.91
C ILE A 461 12.28 21.26 -1.64
N MET A 462 12.93 21.91 -2.62
CA MET A 462 13.36 23.30 -2.56
C MET A 462 12.61 24.22 -3.54
N ASP A 463 11.60 23.68 -4.23
CA ASP A 463 10.77 24.44 -5.16
C ASP A 463 10.04 25.61 -4.46
N PRO A 464 9.91 26.79 -5.07
CA PRO A 464 9.24 27.93 -4.43
C PRO A 464 7.76 27.71 -4.09
N VAL A 465 7.08 26.78 -4.80
CA VAL A 465 5.65 26.47 -4.59
C VAL A 465 5.50 25.34 -3.57
N TYR A 466 6.28 24.27 -3.74
CA TYR A 466 6.14 23.02 -2.97
C TYR A 466 7.21 22.84 -1.90
N GLY A 467 8.20 23.74 -1.82
CA GLY A 467 9.30 23.64 -0.89
C GLY A 467 8.86 23.72 0.57
N TYR A 468 9.63 23.11 1.44
CA TYR A 468 9.32 22.96 2.86
C TYR A 468 9.12 24.28 3.62
N GLN A 469 9.68 25.41 3.13
CA GLN A 469 9.42 26.71 3.73
C GLN A 469 7.96 27.18 3.52
N THR A 470 7.29 26.68 2.48
CA THR A 470 5.91 27.03 2.13
C THR A 470 4.94 25.92 2.55
N VAL A 471 5.29 24.66 2.29
CA VAL A 471 4.47 23.49 2.55
C VAL A 471 5.11 22.66 3.67
N ASN A 472 4.54 22.69 4.87
CA ASN A 472 5.01 21.89 5.99
C ASN A 472 3.90 21.67 7.04
N VAL A 473 4.07 20.63 7.85
CA VAL A 473 3.11 20.24 8.90
C VAL A 473 2.92 21.36 9.92
N GLU A 474 4.00 21.96 10.43
CA GLU A 474 3.94 22.98 11.50
C GLU A 474 3.08 24.18 11.08
N ALA A 475 3.31 24.74 9.90
CA ALA A 475 2.54 25.87 9.39
C ALA A 475 1.06 25.51 9.20
N GLN A 476 0.77 24.30 8.73
CA GLN A 476 -0.59 23.85 8.50
C GLN A 476 -1.32 23.48 9.80
N MET A 477 -0.64 22.92 10.79
CA MET A 477 -1.20 22.70 12.14
C MET A 477 -1.65 24.01 12.79
N ASN A 478 -0.92 25.09 12.57
CA ASN A 478 -1.25 26.42 13.10
C ASN A 478 -2.34 27.16 12.30
N THR A 479 -2.85 26.58 11.23
CA THR A 479 -3.83 27.20 10.32
C THR A 479 -5.07 26.32 10.18
N THR A 480 -6.15 26.62 10.86
CA THR A 480 -7.38 25.81 10.89
C THR A 480 -8.05 25.62 9.54
N ALA A 481 -7.80 26.52 8.57
CA ALA A 481 -8.28 26.42 7.19
C ALA A 481 -7.30 25.69 6.25
N SER A 482 -6.22 25.09 6.78
CA SER A 482 -5.23 24.36 5.98
C SER A 482 -5.79 23.10 5.34
N LEU A 483 -5.07 22.55 4.34
CA LEU A 483 -5.40 21.26 3.73
C LEU A 483 -5.35 20.14 4.77
N LEU A 484 -4.37 20.16 5.65
CA LEU A 484 -4.19 19.20 6.72
C LEU A 484 -5.42 19.14 7.65
N HIS A 485 -5.90 20.29 8.12
CA HIS A 485 -7.11 20.32 8.97
C HIS A 485 -8.37 19.93 8.20
N TRP A 486 -8.44 20.26 6.92
CA TRP A 486 -9.55 19.85 6.06
C TRP A 486 -9.55 18.32 5.87
N THR A 487 -8.40 17.74 5.55
CA THR A 487 -8.24 16.26 5.41
C THR A 487 -8.64 15.55 6.70
N ARG A 488 -8.18 16.04 7.85
CA ARG A 488 -8.58 15.49 9.16
C ARG A 488 -10.11 15.52 9.36
N ARG A 489 -10.77 16.64 9.04
CA ARG A 489 -12.25 16.71 9.14
C ARG A 489 -12.96 15.72 8.23
N MET A 490 -12.44 15.50 7.03
CA MET A 490 -12.99 14.50 6.10
C MET A 490 -12.83 13.06 6.64
N ILE A 491 -11.67 12.75 7.22
CA ILE A 491 -11.43 11.45 7.88
C ILE A 491 -12.41 11.28 9.05
N GLU A 492 -12.59 12.30 9.88
CA GLU A 492 -13.52 12.28 11.00
C GLU A 492 -14.98 12.08 10.54
N ALA A 493 -15.42 12.77 9.47
CA ALA A 493 -16.74 12.58 8.88
C ALA A 493 -16.93 11.13 8.39
N ARG A 494 -15.91 10.53 7.76
CA ARG A 494 -15.94 9.13 7.33
C ARG A 494 -16.10 8.18 8.52
N ARG A 495 -15.35 8.38 9.59
CA ARG A 495 -15.38 7.54 10.80
C ARG A 495 -16.74 7.59 11.52
N GLN A 496 -17.39 8.76 11.52
CA GLN A 496 -18.72 8.94 12.13
C GLN A 496 -19.87 8.35 11.33
N HIS A 497 -19.67 8.07 10.03
CA HIS A 497 -20.73 7.60 9.13
C HIS A 497 -20.32 6.27 8.46
N PRO A 498 -20.74 5.12 9.01
CA PRO A 498 -20.38 3.79 8.47
C PRO A 498 -20.72 3.59 6.99
N ALA A 499 -21.70 4.33 6.46
CA ALA A 499 -22.06 4.27 5.06
C ALA A 499 -20.89 4.54 4.10
N PHE A 500 -19.91 5.37 4.49
CA PHE A 500 -18.71 5.59 3.69
C PHE A 500 -17.81 4.35 3.57
N ALA A 501 -17.79 3.51 4.59
CA ALA A 501 -16.89 2.37 4.68
C ALA A 501 -17.52 1.08 4.14
N VAL A 502 -18.76 0.80 4.56
CA VAL A 502 -19.46 -0.47 4.31
C VAL A 502 -20.84 -0.29 3.65
N GLY A 503 -21.18 0.94 3.27
CA GLY A 503 -22.45 1.24 2.59
C GLY A 503 -22.48 0.78 1.14
N THR A 504 -23.67 0.49 0.66
CA THR A 504 -23.93 0.20 -0.76
C THR A 504 -24.03 1.50 -1.54
N LEU A 505 -23.24 1.62 -2.60
CA LEU A 505 -23.29 2.76 -3.51
C LEU A 505 -24.45 2.64 -4.49
N SER A 506 -25.23 3.69 -4.62
CA SER A 506 -26.23 3.88 -5.67
C SER A 506 -25.90 5.13 -6.49
N ASP A 507 -25.52 4.97 -7.76
CA ASP A 507 -25.32 6.10 -8.67
C ASP A 507 -26.64 6.81 -8.91
N LEU A 508 -26.70 8.12 -8.69
CA LEU A 508 -27.88 8.94 -8.96
C LEU A 508 -27.90 9.47 -10.40
N GLY A 509 -26.80 9.37 -11.12
CA GLY A 509 -26.66 9.99 -12.42
C GLY A 509 -26.75 11.52 -12.32
N GLY A 510 -27.81 12.08 -12.89
CA GLY A 510 -28.06 13.52 -12.92
C GLY A 510 -27.96 14.11 -14.32
N SER A 511 -28.52 15.30 -14.47
CA SER A 511 -28.62 15.98 -15.77
C SER A 511 -27.30 16.49 -16.31
N ASN A 512 -26.30 16.70 -15.43
CA ASN A 512 -25.00 17.26 -15.78
C ASN A 512 -23.88 16.20 -15.72
N PRO A 513 -23.19 15.90 -16.85
CA PRO A 513 -22.11 14.92 -16.87
C PRO A 513 -20.87 15.32 -16.05
N SER A 514 -20.69 16.61 -15.75
CA SER A 514 -19.58 17.08 -14.92
C SER A 514 -19.81 16.90 -13.42
N ILE A 515 -20.97 16.40 -13.01
CA ILE A 515 -21.28 16.12 -11.61
C ILE A 515 -21.33 14.60 -11.40
N LEU A 516 -20.46 14.12 -10.52
CA LEU A 516 -20.54 12.76 -9.98
C LEU A 516 -21.38 12.77 -8.71
N SER A 517 -22.53 12.10 -8.74
CA SER A 517 -23.44 12.05 -7.60
C SER A 517 -23.89 10.63 -7.30
N PHE A 518 -23.80 10.25 -6.04
CA PHE A 518 -24.18 8.91 -5.56
C PHE A 518 -24.67 8.98 -4.11
N VAL A 519 -25.41 7.96 -3.71
CA VAL A 519 -25.80 7.76 -2.32
C VAL A 519 -25.14 6.49 -1.80
N LEU A 520 -24.62 6.58 -0.59
CA LEU A 520 -24.13 5.45 0.19
C LEU A 520 -25.15 5.13 1.27
N GLU A 521 -25.61 3.89 1.33
CA GLU A 521 -26.64 3.45 2.28
C GLU A 521 -26.14 2.26 3.09
N TYR A 522 -26.16 2.38 4.40
CA TYR A 522 -25.86 1.34 5.35
C TYR A 522 -27.06 1.13 6.28
N ALA A 523 -27.56 -0.11 6.35
CA ALA A 523 -28.79 -0.42 7.09
C ALA A 523 -28.61 -0.54 8.62
N GLY A 524 -27.35 -0.50 9.09
CA GLY A 524 -27.00 -0.81 10.49
C GLY A 524 -26.86 -2.32 10.71
N GLU A 525 -26.04 -2.70 11.68
CA GLU A 525 -25.97 -4.08 12.16
C GLU A 525 -27.19 -4.36 13.06
N ARG A 526 -27.94 -5.41 12.76
CA ARG A 526 -28.99 -5.88 13.67
C ARG A 526 -28.33 -6.66 14.79
N PRO A 527 -28.62 -6.37 16.09
CA PRO A 527 -28.18 -7.23 17.16
C PRO A 527 -28.71 -8.65 16.92
N VAL A 528 -27.82 -9.62 16.88
CA VAL A 528 -28.19 -11.03 16.81
C VAL A 528 -28.03 -11.59 18.21
N ASP A 529 -29.07 -12.21 18.76
CA ASP A 529 -28.98 -12.89 20.05
C ASP A 529 -28.01 -14.09 19.96
N SER A 530 -27.44 -14.48 21.07
CA SER A 530 -26.45 -15.57 21.19
C SER A 530 -26.92 -16.93 20.67
N ASP A 531 -28.16 -17.06 20.26
CA ASP A 531 -28.77 -18.24 19.62
C ASP A 531 -29.05 -18.05 18.12
N GLY A 532 -28.59 -16.95 17.51
CA GLY A 532 -28.71 -16.68 16.06
C GLY A 532 -30.09 -16.19 15.61
N THR A 533 -30.95 -15.76 16.54
CA THR A 533 -32.27 -15.20 16.22
C THR A 533 -32.24 -13.67 16.24
N ASP A 534 -33.02 -13.01 15.36
CA ASP A 534 -33.16 -11.56 15.36
C ASP A 534 -33.71 -11.08 16.70
N ALA A 535 -32.94 -10.30 17.47
CA ALA A 535 -33.39 -9.72 18.71
C ALA A 535 -34.54 -8.72 18.44
N ALA A 536 -35.72 -9.08 18.85
CA ALA A 536 -36.87 -8.16 18.80
C ALA A 536 -36.65 -7.02 19.79
N SER A 537 -36.48 -5.81 19.29
CA SER A 537 -36.19 -4.60 20.04
C SER A 537 -37.21 -4.35 21.18
N ILE A 538 -36.77 -4.48 22.42
CA ILE A 538 -37.40 -3.83 23.57
C ILE A 538 -36.33 -2.90 24.19
N GLY A 539 -36.38 -1.63 23.82
CA GLY A 539 -36.19 -0.50 24.71
C GLY A 539 -34.84 -0.24 25.36
N ASP A 540 -33.68 -0.67 24.83
CA ASP A 540 -32.42 -0.12 25.31
C ASP A 540 -31.84 0.84 24.26
N GLN A 541 -31.58 2.08 24.66
CA GLN A 541 -30.85 3.05 23.84
C GLN A 541 -29.43 2.52 23.62
N PRO A 542 -28.92 2.47 22.37
CA PRO A 542 -27.53 2.09 22.13
C PRO A 542 -26.59 3.04 22.88
N GLY A 543 -25.56 2.48 23.53
CA GLY A 543 -24.53 3.25 24.22
C GLY A 543 -23.83 4.22 23.26
N GLU A 544 -23.40 5.39 23.74
CA GLU A 544 -22.66 6.41 22.99
C GLU A 544 -21.30 5.88 22.50
N GLY A 545 -21.23 4.88 21.61
CA GLY A 545 -19.96 4.31 21.18
C GLY A 545 -20.02 3.39 19.97
N ASP A 546 -21.17 2.83 19.61
CA ASP A 546 -21.26 1.88 18.51
C ASP A 546 -21.92 2.50 17.28
N SER A 547 -21.09 3.12 16.43
CA SER A 547 -21.57 3.75 15.19
C SER A 547 -22.15 2.73 14.18
N LEU A 548 -21.83 1.44 14.30
CA LEU A 548 -22.31 0.38 13.41
C LEU A 548 -23.73 -0.06 13.71
N ALA A 549 -24.21 0.14 14.92
CA ALA A 549 -25.58 -0.21 15.28
C ALA A 549 -26.65 0.68 14.60
N GLN A 550 -26.24 1.82 14.02
CA GLN A 550 -27.20 2.79 13.45
C GLN A 550 -27.14 2.83 11.93
N PRO A 551 -28.31 2.89 11.26
CA PRO A 551 -28.36 3.11 9.83
C PRO A 551 -27.77 4.48 9.47
N SER A 552 -27.03 4.53 8.38
CA SER A 552 -26.37 5.74 7.88
C SER A 552 -26.62 5.89 6.38
N THR A 553 -27.01 7.09 5.95
CA THR A 553 -27.19 7.41 4.53
C THR A 553 -26.46 8.70 4.21
N VAL A 554 -25.58 8.67 3.23
CA VAL A 554 -24.77 9.81 2.82
C VAL A 554 -25.00 10.10 1.34
N LEU A 555 -25.32 11.35 1.03
CA LEU A 555 -25.37 11.86 -0.34
C LEU A 555 -24.05 12.55 -0.67
N CYS A 556 -23.34 12.04 -1.68
CA CYS A 556 -22.13 12.64 -2.22
C CYS A 556 -22.44 13.34 -3.56
N VAL A 557 -22.05 14.60 -3.70
CA VAL A 557 -22.22 15.39 -4.92
C VAL A 557 -20.90 16.10 -5.21
N ASN A 558 -20.18 15.63 -6.24
CA ASN A 558 -18.85 16.06 -6.58
C ASN A 558 -18.84 16.80 -7.92
N ASN A 559 -18.43 18.07 -7.92
CA ASN A 559 -18.24 18.85 -9.14
C ASN A 559 -16.83 18.63 -9.71
N LEU A 560 -16.75 17.91 -10.81
CA LEU A 560 -15.49 17.60 -11.52
C LEU A 560 -15.03 18.74 -12.44
N SER A 561 -15.89 19.76 -12.66
CA SER A 561 -15.55 20.93 -13.48
C SER A 561 -14.85 22.02 -12.67
N ARG A 562 -14.00 22.79 -13.34
CA ARG A 562 -13.37 24.00 -12.78
C ARG A 562 -14.35 25.15 -12.58
N PHE A 563 -15.58 25.01 -13.05
CA PHE A 563 -16.63 26.04 -12.95
C PHE A 563 -17.81 25.52 -12.13
N PRO A 564 -18.56 26.43 -11.45
CA PRO A 564 -19.82 26.06 -10.82
C PRO A 564 -20.77 25.42 -11.83
N GLN A 565 -21.35 24.29 -11.47
CA GLN A 565 -22.22 23.48 -12.33
C GLN A 565 -23.56 23.21 -11.66
N PRO A 566 -24.69 23.43 -12.35
CA PRO A 566 -25.99 23.01 -11.84
C PRO A 566 -26.19 21.52 -12.06
N VAL A 567 -26.97 20.88 -11.18
CA VAL A 567 -27.41 19.50 -11.34
C VAL A 567 -28.82 19.33 -10.82
N GLU A 568 -29.61 18.51 -11.51
CA GLU A 568 -30.92 18.03 -11.03
C GLU A 568 -30.75 16.55 -10.64
N LEU A 569 -31.12 16.21 -9.40
CA LEU A 569 -31.05 14.87 -8.84
C LEU A 569 -32.44 14.38 -8.45
N ASP A 570 -32.75 13.12 -8.75
CA ASP A 570 -33.99 12.48 -8.29
C ASP A 570 -33.84 11.96 -6.85
N LEU A 571 -34.30 12.74 -5.90
CA LEU A 571 -34.27 12.43 -4.47
C LEU A 571 -35.66 12.06 -3.92
N ARG A 572 -36.64 11.68 -4.79
CA ARG A 572 -38.02 11.35 -4.35
C ARG A 572 -38.10 10.24 -3.31
N ARG A 573 -37.15 9.29 -3.31
CA ARG A 573 -37.06 8.22 -2.30
C ARG A 573 -36.71 8.73 -0.89
N PHE A 574 -36.21 9.96 -0.77
CA PHE A 574 -35.86 10.61 0.48
C PHE A 574 -36.84 11.73 0.90
N ILE A 575 -38.06 11.76 0.35
CA ILE A 575 -39.07 12.74 0.75
C ILE A 575 -39.32 12.65 2.26
N GLY A 576 -39.23 13.78 2.94
CA GLY A 576 -39.42 13.89 4.40
C GLY A 576 -38.11 13.78 5.19
N TRP A 577 -36.96 13.46 4.53
CA TRP A 577 -35.64 13.48 5.16
C TRP A 577 -35.10 14.91 5.29
N ARG A 578 -34.30 15.13 6.31
CA ARG A 578 -33.54 16.37 6.48
C ARG A 578 -32.10 16.15 6.03
N LEU A 579 -31.61 17.01 5.15
CA LEU A 579 -30.20 17.05 4.77
C LEU A 579 -29.39 17.81 5.83
N THR A 580 -28.22 17.26 6.18
CA THR A 580 -27.23 17.91 7.04
C THR A 580 -25.88 17.85 6.32
N GLU A 581 -25.23 19.00 6.21
CA GLU A 581 -23.89 19.06 5.63
C GLU A 581 -22.87 18.48 6.61
N LEU A 582 -21.94 17.63 6.12
CA LEU A 582 -20.95 16.94 6.93
C LEU A 582 -19.57 17.60 6.90
N THR A 583 -19.25 18.34 5.84
CA THR A 583 -17.87 18.77 5.55
C THR A 583 -17.65 20.28 5.63
N GLY A 584 -18.69 21.10 5.76
CA GLY A 584 -18.67 22.55 6.07
C GLY A 584 -18.14 23.43 4.96
#